data_dc657dc42b595cc432ff033ac4edb3cd
#
_entry.id   dc657dc42b595cc432ff033ac4edb3cd
#
_cell.length_a   1.000
_cell.length_b   1.000
_cell.length_c   1.000
_cell.angle_alpha   90.00
_cell.angle_beta   90.00
_cell.angle_gamma   90.00
#
_symmetry.space_group_name_H-M   'P 1'
#
loop_
_entity.id
_entity.type
_entity.pdbx_description
1 polymer ?
#
loop_
_entity_poly.entity_id
_entity_poly.type
_entity_poly.pdbx_seq_one_letter_code
_entity_poly.pdbx_strand_id
1 'polypeptide(L)'
;MEKKEESCLPANRNILCLFDVDGTLTPPREKIDPQLDAFFQSLRRKVKIGVVGGSDYSKIAEQLGEGDEVIHKFDYVFAENGTVQYKDGKLISKQAIQNELGEELLQDLINFCLRGTFIEFRNGMLNISPIGRSCTLEERIEFSEIDKREKIREKFVAALQEEFAGKGLRFTRGGLISFDVFPEGWDKRLCLEVLEGDGLEAIYFFGNETSCGGNDYEIFNDPRTIGFTVYSPTDTARLCRDLFFCTPPKEC
;
A
#
# COMPACT_ATOMS: atom_id res chain seq x y z
N MET A 1 -22.58 -1.53 -39.90
CA MET A 1 -22.31 -1.45 -38.45
C MET A 1 -21.11 -0.56 -38.28
N GLU A 2 -21.35 0.73 -38.09
CA GLU A 2 -20.30 1.71 -37.82
C GLU A 2 -19.76 1.46 -36.38
N LYS A 3 -18.47 1.16 -36.27
CA LYS A 3 -17.76 1.20 -35.00
C LYS A 3 -17.76 2.66 -34.57
N LYS A 4 -18.53 3.00 -33.52
CA LYS A 4 -18.34 4.26 -32.81
C LYS A 4 -16.87 4.31 -32.36
N GLU A 5 -16.09 5.20 -32.93
CA GLU A 5 -14.80 5.61 -32.39
C GLU A 5 -15.08 6.20 -30.99
N GLU A 6 -14.73 5.44 -29.95
CA GLU A 6 -14.66 5.98 -28.60
C GLU A 6 -13.65 7.12 -28.65
N SER A 7 -14.11 8.35 -28.45
CA SER A 7 -13.24 9.52 -28.35
C SER A 7 -12.38 9.37 -27.11
N CYS A 8 -11.19 8.85 -27.34
CA CYS A 8 -10.23 8.54 -26.29
C CYS A 8 -9.59 9.85 -25.81
N LEU A 9 -9.66 10.16 -24.51
CA LEU A 9 -8.91 11.28 -23.93
C LEU A 9 -7.42 11.15 -24.28
N PRO A 10 -6.73 12.27 -24.60
CA PRO A 10 -5.31 12.24 -24.92
C PRO A 10 -4.49 11.71 -23.73
N ALA A 11 -3.36 11.07 -24.01
CA ALA A 11 -2.46 10.61 -22.97
C ALA A 11 -1.85 11.82 -22.24
N ASN A 12 -1.87 11.79 -20.89
CA ASN A 12 -1.20 12.78 -20.05
C ASN A 12 -0.25 12.07 -19.07
N ARG A 13 1.04 12.04 -19.43
CA ARG A 13 2.09 11.39 -18.62
C ARG A 13 2.53 12.22 -17.40
N ASN A 14 1.94 13.38 -17.17
CA ASN A 14 2.13 14.19 -15.95
C ASN A 14 1.12 13.84 -14.86
N ILE A 15 0.19 12.93 -15.14
CA ILE A 15 -0.74 12.37 -14.16
C ILE A 15 -0.22 11.01 -13.72
N LEU A 16 -0.23 10.76 -12.42
CA LEU A 16 0.06 9.46 -11.80
C LEU A 16 -1.18 8.92 -11.10
N CYS A 17 -1.53 7.67 -11.42
CA CYS A 17 -2.45 6.87 -10.62
C CYS A 17 -1.62 5.96 -9.71
N LEU A 18 -1.71 6.17 -8.41
CA LEU A 18 -1.02 5.41 -7.38
C LEU A 18 -2.02 4.52 -6.65
N PHE A 19 -1.75 3.22 -6.59
CA PHE A 19 -2.66 2.21 -6.08
C PHE A 19 -2.07 1.52 -4.85
N ASP A 20 -2.89 1.29 -3.83
CA ASP A 20 -2.66 0.21 -2.89
C ASP A 20 -2.81 -1.15 -3.60
N VAL A 21 -2.38 -2.25 -2.97
CA VAL A 21 -2.35 -3.58 -3.59
C VAL A 21 -3.52 -4.44 -3.11
N ASP A 22 -3.51 -4.82 -1.81
CA ASP A 22 -4.47 -5.74 -1.22
C ASP A 22 -5.88 -5.13 -1.11
N GLY A 23 -6.87 -5.68 -1.79
CA GLY A 23 -8.25 -5.14 -1.82
C GLY A 23 -8.46 -4.01 -2.84
N THR A 24 -7.38 -3.52 -3.46
CA THR A 24 -7.39 -2.41 -4.42
C THR A 24 -7.09 -2.88 -5.84
N LEU A 25 -5.96 -3.56 -6.09
CA LEU A 25 -5.59 -4.17 -7.38
C LEU A 25 -5.83 -5.68 -7.40
N THR A 26 -5.75 -6.31 -6.25
CA THR A 26 -5.96 -7.75 -6.10
C THR A 26 -6.94 -8.02 -4.95
N PRO A 27 -7.67 -9.13 -4.93
CA PRO A 27 -8.20 -9.64 -3.67
C PRO A 27 -7.05 -9.84 -2.68
N PRO A 28 -7.28 -9.73 -1.36
CA PRO A 28 -6.21 -9.83 -0.38
C PRO A 28 -5.41 -11.13 -0.52
N ARG A 29 -4.09 -11.01 -0.79
CA ARG A 29 -3.14 -12.11 -0.98
C ARG A 29 -3.34 -12.99 -2.21
N GLU A 30 -4.20 -12.61 -3.11
CA GLU A 30 -4.37 -13.31 -4.38
C GLU A 30 -3.61 -12.63 -5.50
N LYS A 31 -3.40 -13.33 -6.62
CA LYS A 31 -2.84 -12.75 -7.83
C LYS A 31 -3.86 -11.84 -8.51
N ILE A 32 -3.35 -10.86 -9.21
CA ILE A 32 -4.19 -9.98 -10.04
C ILE A 32 -4.90 -10.79 -11.13
N ASP A 33 -6.17 -10.47 -11.35
CA ASP A 33 -6.93 -11.04 -12.47
C ASP A 33 -6.31 -10.61 -13.80
N PRO A 34 -6.10 -11.53 -14.77
CA PRO A 34 -5.46 -11.20 -16.05
C PRO A 34 -6.18 -10.12 -16.86
N GLN A 35 -7.51 -10.02 -16.77
CA GLN A 35 -8.28 -8.98 -17.47
C GLN A 35 -8.08 -7.61 -16.83
N LEU A 36 -7.98 -7.57 -15.48
CA LEU A 36 -7.65 -6.37 -14.74
C LEU A 36 -6.21 -5.93 -15.02
N ASP A 37 -5.25 -6.85 -15.03
CA ASP A 37 -3.86 -6.53 -15.41
C ASP A 37 -3.81 -5.90 -16.81
N ALA A 38 -4.45 -6.51 -17.81
CA ALA A 38 -4.54 -5.97 -19.17
C ALA A 38 -5.18 -4.57 -19.19
N PHE A 39 -6.20 -4.33 -18.37
CA PHE A 39 -6.82 -3.01 -18.23
C PHE A 39 -5.83 -1.99 -17.66
N PHE A 40 -5.09 -2.31 -16.58
CA PHE A 40 -4.12 -1.40 -15.99
C PHE A 40 -2.93 -1.13 -16.94
N GLN A 41 -2.50 -2.12 -17.73
CA GLN A 41 -1.52 -1.87 -18.81
C GLN A 41 -2.09 -0.96 -19.90
N SER A 42 -3.39 -0.99 -20.15
CA SER A 42 -4.07 -0.03 -21.03
C SER A 42 -4.12 1.38 -20.43
N LEU A 43 -4.41 1.50 -19.14
CA LEU A 43 -4.37 2.76 -18.39
C LEU A 43 -2.96 3.38 -18.40
N ARG A 44 -1.91 2.55 -18.24
CA ARG A 44 -0.52 2.99 -18.32
C ARG A 44 -0.17 3.73 -19.60
N ARG A 45 -0.81 3.40 -20.72
CA ARG A 45 -0.62 4.12 -21.99
C ARG A 45 -1.20 5.55 -21.97
N LYS A 46 -2.07 5.86 -21.01
CA LYS A 46 -2.72 7.18 -20.89
C LYS A 46 -2.08 8.04 -19.81
N VAL A 47 -1.82 7.46 -18.66
CA VAL A 47 -1.24 8.11 -17.49
C VAL A 47 -0.11 7.25 -16.94
N LYS A 48 0.73 7.77 -16.05
CA LYS A 48 1.66 6.94 -15.28
C LYS A 48 0.87 6.11 -14.27
N ILE A 49 1.35 4.91 -13.98
CA ILE A 49 0.79 4.07 -12.93
C ILE A 49 1.88 3.65 -11.94
N GLY A 50 1.52 3.57 -10.67
CA GLY A 50 2.41 3.12 -9.60
C GLY A 50 1.65 2.35 -8.54
N VAL A 51 2.40 1.60 -7.73
CA VAL A 51 1.86 0.87 -6.58
C VAL A 51 2.58 1.29 -5.31
N VAL A 52 1.84 1.33 -4.19
CA VAL A 52 2.40 1.53 -2.85
C VAL A 52 1.73 0.57 -1.87
N GLY A 53 2.52 -0.33 -1.29
CA GLY A 53 2.01 -1.33 -0.34
C GLY A 53 2.86 -1.43 0.92
N GLY A 54 2.23 -1.84 2.04
CA GLY A 54 2.95 -2.16 3.28
C GLY A 54 3.74 -3.47 3.19
N SER A 55 3.45 -4.33 2.21
CA SER A 55 4.16 -5.60 2.01
C SER A 55 5.58 -5.39 1.47
N ASP A 56 6.44 -6.38 1.72
CA ASP A 56 7.75 -6.46 1.07
C ASP A 56 7.60 -6.61 -0.45
N TYR A 57 8.69 -6.30 -1.16
CA TYR A 57 8.71 -6.34 -2.63
C TYR A 57 8.35 -7.72 -3.19
N SER A 58 8.83 -8.80 -2.55
CA SER A 58 8.60 -10.16 -3.04
C SER A 58 7.11 -10.52 -3.08
N LYS A 59 6.35 -10.09 -2.07
CA LYS A 59 4.89 -10.27 -2.03
C LYS A 59 4.16 -9.45 -3.09
N ILE A 60 4.55 -8.18 -3.27
CA ILE A 60 3.97 -7.34 -4.30
C ILE A 60 4.23 -7.97 -5.68
N ALA A 61 5.45 -8.48 -5.90
CA ALA A 61 5.82 -9.15 -7.13
C ALA A 61 5.01 -10.44 -7.36
N GLU A 62 4.80 -11.25 -6.32
CA GLU A 62 3.98 -12.47 -6.39
C GLU A 62 2.52 -12.18 -6.78
N GLN A 63 1.95 -11.09 -6.27
CA GLN A 63 0.56 -10.72 -6.52
C GLN A 63 0.33 -10.07 -7.89
N LEU A 64 1.27 -9.23 -8.35
CA LEU A 64 1.09 -8.40 -9.55
C LEU A 64 1.84 -8.91 -10.79
N GLY A 65 2.68 -9.94 -10.66
CA GLY A 65 3.47 -10.47 -11.77
C GLY A 65 4.22 -11.74 -11.41
N GLU A 66 5.31 -12.00 -12.10
CA GLU A 66 6.25 -13.06 -11.77
C GLU A 66 7.66 -12.45 -11.65
N GLY A 67 8.27 -12.59 -10.44
CA GLY A 67 9.62 -12.09 -10.19
C GLY A 67 9.78 -10.58 -10.46
N ASP A 68 10.77 -10.21 -11.26
CA ASP A 68 11.07 -8.80 -11.54
C ASP A 68 10.19 -8.16 -12.63
N GLU A 69 9.17 -8.83 -13.13
CA GLU A 69 8.27 -8.25 -14.14
C GLU A 69 7.49 -7.04 -13.59
N VAL A 70 7.18 -7.04 -12.31
CA VAL A 70 6.37 -5.99 -11.68
C VAL A 70 6.99 -4.60 -11.83
N ILE A 71 8.32 -4.48 -11.72
CA ILE A 71 9.01 -3.19 -11.89
C ILE A 71 8.97 -2.67 -13.32
N HIS A 72 8.62 -3.54 -14.29
CA HIS A 72 8.43 -3.16 -15.69
C HIS A 72 6.97 -2.92 -16.06
N LYS A 73 6.02 -3.45 -15.27
CA LYS A 73 4.58 -3.22 -15.44
C LYS A 73 4.12 -1.85 -14.93
N PHE A 74 4.81 -1.29 -13.94
CA PHE A 74 4.51 -0.01 -13.32
C PHE A 74 5.63 1.01 -13.53
N ASP A 75 5.30 2.28 -13.57
CA ASP A 75 6.29 3.37 -13.65
C ASP A 75 6.97 3.57 -12.28
N TYR A 76 6.23 3.28 -11.18
CA TYR A 76 6.73 3.32 -9.81
C TYR A 76 6.28 2.10 -9.03
N VAL A 77 7.17 1.54 -8.21
CA VAL A 77 6.84 0.47 -7.25
C VAL A 77 7.44 0.83 -5.89
N PHE A 78 6.57 1.03 -4.92
CA PHE A 78 6.91 1.39 -3.55
C PHE A 78 6.51 0.25 -2.62
N ALA A 79 7.49 -0.50 -2.13
CA ALA A 79 7.29 -1.55 -1.14
C ALA A 79 7.60 -1.03 0.27
N GLU A 80 7.05 -1.71 1.28
CA GLU A 80 7.23 -1.38 2.69
C GLU A 80 6.92 0.10 2.98
N ASN A 81 5.73 0.57 2.55
CA ASN A 81 5.28 1.96 2.65
C ASN A 81 6.16 2.98 1.92
N GLY A 82 7.00 2.56 0.99
CA GLY A 82 7.90 3.44 0.25
C GLY A 82 9.33 3.47 0.79
N THR A 83 9.70 2.61 1.73
CA THR A 83 11.11 2.49 2.17
C THR A 83 11.97 1.78 1.12
N VAL A 84 11.36 0.95 0.28
CA VAL A 84 11.99 0.34 -0.91
C VAL A 84 11.31 0.88 -2.15
N GLN A 85 12.06 1.55 -3.02
CA GLN A 85 11.53 2.37 -4.10
C GLN A 85 12.15 2.01 -5.43
N TYR A 86 11.30 1.68 -6.40
CA TYR A 86 11.69 1.47 -7.80
C TYR A 86 10.99 2.50 -8.69
N LYS A 87 11.73 3.02 -9.66
CA LYS A 87 11.24 3.90 -10.72
C LYS A 87 11.78 3.44 -12.05
N ASP A 88 10.91 3.33 -13.06
CA ASP A 88 11.26 2.90 -14.42
C ASP A 88 12.13 1.64 -14.43
N GLY A 89 11.79 0.64 -13.62
CA GLY A 89 12.50 -0.63 -13.51
C GLY A 89 13.83 -0.59 -12.76
N LYS A 90 14.15 0.50 -12.06
CA LYS A 90 15.41 0.64 -11.32
C LYS A 90 15.15 0.93 -9.84
N LEU A 91 15.92 0.25 -8.98
CA LEU A 91 15.95 0.58 -7.55
C LEU A 91 16.58 1.97 -7.37
N ILE A 92 15.82 2.90 -6.78
CA ILE A 92 16.27 4.28 -6.54
C ILE A 92 16.57 4.57 -5.07
N SER A 93 15.90 3.88 -4.14
CA SER A 93 16.13 4.03 -2.70
C SER A 93 15.79 2.75 -1.94
N LYS A 94 16.51 2.51 -0.86
CA LYS A 94 16.21 1.48 0.13
C LYS A 94 16.64 1.99 1.50
N GLN A 95 15.66 2.23 2.37
CA GLN A 95 15.87 2.70 3.75
C GLN A 95 15.75 1.53 4.70
N ALA A 96 16.47 1.59 5.82
CA ALA A 96 16.45 0.55 6.84
C ALA A 96 16.06 1.15 8.20
N ILE A 97 15.09 0.53 8.87
CA ILE A 97 14.54 0.97 10.16
C ILE A 97 15.64 1.10 11.25
N GLN A 98 16.68 0.24 11.21
CA GLN A 98 17.80 0.31 12.14
C GLN A 98 18.53 1.64 12.07
N ASN A 99 18.66 2.20 10.86
CA ASN A 99 19.38 3.46 10.66
C ASN A 99 18.58 4.65 11.20
N GLU A 100 17.26 4.55 11.20
CA GLU A 100 16.36 5.61 11.67
C GLU A 100 16.14 5.56 13.18
N LEU A 101 15.81 4.40 13.74
CA LEU A 101 15.52 4.25 15.16
C LEU A 101 16.76 4.10 16.03
N GLY A 102 17.87 3.64 15.47
CA GLY A 102 19.05 3.18 16.21
C GLY A 102 18.86 1.82 16.87
N GLU A 103 19.97 1.19 17.19
CA GLU A 103 20.00 -0.19 17.71
C GLU A 103 19.32 -0.32 19.07
N GLU A 104 19.52 0.64 19.98
CA GLU A 104 19.02 0.59 21.35
C GLU A 104 17.48 0.58 21.39
N LEU A 105 16.83 1.56 20.73
CA LEU A 105 15.37 1.65 20.69
C LEU A 105 14.74 0.43 19.99
N LEU A 106 15.38 -0.03 18.92
CA LEU A 106 14.91 -1.21 18.20
C LEU A 106 14.99 -2.47 19.08
N GLN A 107 16.07 -2.63 19.86
CA GLN A 107 16.25 -3.73 20.78
C GLN A 107 15.22 -3.71 21.91
N ASP A 108 14.94 -2.52 22.48
CA ASP A 108 13.93 -2.35 23.52
C ASP A 108 12.54 -2.73 23.00
N LEU A 109 12.18 -2.29 21.80
CA LEU A 109 10.93 -2.62 21.14
C LEU A 109 10.79 -4.14 20.92
N ILE A 110 11.84 -4.77 20.40
CA ILE A 110 11.86 -6.23 20.16
C ILE A 110 11.71 -6.97 21.49
N ASN A 111 12.46 -6.59 22.52
CA ASN A 111 12.41 -7.24 23.85
C ASN A 111 11.02 -7.10 24.49
N PHE A 112 10.36 -5.96 24.34
CA PHE A 112 9.00 -5.78 24.82
C PHE A 112 8.03 -6.72 24.09
N CYS A 113 8.14 -6.84 22.78
CA CYS A 113 7.28 -7.68 21.95
C CYS A 113 7.53 -9.18 22.11
N LEU A 114 8.72 -9.63 22.52
CA LEU A 114 9.08 -11.05 22.67
C LEU A 114 8.27 -11.80 23.74
N ARG A 115 7.46 -11.13 24.54
CA ARG A 115 6.60 -11.74 25.58
C ARG A 115 5.38 -12.47 25.01
N GLY A 116 5.58 -13.32 23.98
CA GLY A 116 4.53 -14.20 23.40
C GLY A 116 4.00 -13.79 22.05
N THR A 117 4.71 -12.95 21.31
CA THR A 117 4.37 -12.54 19.94
C THR A 117 5.44 -12.92 18.94
N PHE A 118 5.07 -12.95 17.66
CA PHE A 118 5.98 -13.21 16.56
C PHE A 118 6.28 -11.91 15.80
N ILE A 119 7.55 -11.62 15.62
CA ILE A 119 8.04 -10.41 14.95
C ILE A 119 8.65 -10.81 13.62
N GLU A 120 8.16 -10.21 12.53
CA GLU A 120 8.76 -10.28 11.20
C GLU A 120 9.49 -8.96 10.95
N PHE A 121 10.80 -9.05 10.78
CA PHE A 121 11.64 -7.91 10.50
C PHE A 121 11.61 -7.59 9.00
N ARG A 122 11.27 -6.35 8.66
CA ARG A 122 11.32 -5.81 7.29
C ARG A 122 12.30 -4.65 7.23
N ASN A 123 12.60 -4.15 6.03
CA ASN A 123 13.57 -3.06 5.90
C ASN A 123 13.08 -1.78 6.62
N GLY A 124 11.83 -1.40 6.40
CA GLY A 124 11.27 -0.15 6.91
C GLY A 124 10.33 -0.31 8.11
N MET A 125 10.04 -1.52 8.58
CA MET A 125 9.08 -1.75 9.65
C MET A 125 9.27 -3.07 10.36
N LEU A 126 8.67 -3.20 11.54
CA LEU A 126 8.41 -4.49 12.17
C LEU A 126 6.95 -4.86 11.95
N ASN A 127 6.68 -6.06 11.44
CA ASN A 127 5.35 -6.62 11.42
C ASN A 127 5.18 -7.57 12.60
N ILE A 128 4.22 -7.30 13.47
CA ILE A 128 4.00 -8.02 14.72
C ILE A 128 2.67 -8.75 14.66
N SER A 129 2.70 -10.07 14.92
CA SER A 129 1.51 -10.91 14.91
C SER A 129 1.38 -11.66 16.24
N PRO A 130 0.27 -11.51 16.99
CA PRO A 130 0.04 -12.24 18.23
C PRO A 130 0.02 -13.77 18.09
N ILE A 131 -0.36 -14.28 16.92
CA ILE A 131 -0.46 -15.72 16.65
C ILE A 131 0.63 -16.26 15.70
N GLY A 132 1.56 -15.40 15.27
CA GLY A 132 2.62 -15.77 14.34
C GLY A 132 2.22 -15.70 12.88
N ARG A 133 3.24 -15.80 12.01
CA ARG A 133 3.07 -15.68 10.55
C ARG A 133 2.85 -17.04 9.86
N SER A 134 3.24 -18.14 10.53
CA SER A 134 3.12 -19.52 10.02
C SER A 134 1.73 -20.13 10.17
N CYS A 135 0.79 -19.39 10.77
CA CYS A 135 -0.60 -19.85 10.95
C CYS A 135 -1.32 -20.03 9.60
N THR A 136 -2.22 -21.01 9.55
CA THR A 136 -3.06 -21.30 8.37
C THR A 136 -4.07 -20.19 8.10
N LEU A 137 -4.76 -20.23 6.97
CA LEU A 137 -5.81 -19.26 6.66
C LEU A 137 -6.99 -19.38 7.65
N GLU A 138 -7.36 -20.58 8.02
CA GLU A 138 -8.42 -20.87 8.99
C GLU A 138 -8.09 -20.26 10.35
N GLU A 139 -6.87 -20.46 10.86
CA GLU A 139 -6.38 -19.89 12.12
C GLU A 139 -6.38 -18.34 12.08
N ARG A 140 -6.08 -17.74 10.92
CA ARG A 140 -6.13 -16.28 10.74
C ARG A 140 -7.55 -15.75 10.80
N ILE A 141 -8.50 -16.44 10.17
CA ILE A 141 -9.91 -16.07 10.19
C ILE A 141 -10.45 -16.19 11.63
N GLU A 142 -10.18 -17.32 12.29
CA GLU A 142 -10.58 -17.56 13.69
C GLU A 142 -10.02 -16.47 14.62
N PHE A 143 -8.71 -16.18 14.51
CA PHE A 143 -8.10 -15.10 15.30
C PHE A 143 -8.75 -13.75 15.02
N SER A 144 -9.05 -13.44 13.75
CA SER A 144 -9.69 -12.18 13.37
C SER A 144 -11.06 -12.01 14.03
N GLU A 145 -11.86 -13.10 14.14
CA GLU A 145 -13.15 -13.08 14.83
C GLU A 145 -12.99 -12.89 16.36
N ILE A 146 -12.00 -13.55 16.94
CA ILE A 146 -11.65 -13.37 18.36
C ILE A 146 -11.19 -11.92 18.60
N ASP A 147 -10.31 -11.41 17.76
CA ASP A 147 -9.73 -10.05 17.90
C ASP A 147 -10.79 -8.95 17.77
N LYS A 148 -11.78 -9.11 16.89
CA LYS A 148 -12.93 -8.20 16.80
C LYS A 148 -13.69 -8.09 18.12
N ARG A 149 -13.84 -9.18 18.85
CA ARG A 149 -14.56 -9.25 20.13
C ARG A 149 -13.69 -8.84 21.30
N GLU A 150 -12.49 -9.40 21.40
CA GLU A 150 -11.59 -9.25 22.55
C GLU A 150 -10.66 -8.04 22.44
N LYS A 151 -10.52 -7.44 21.24
CA LYS A 151 -9.67 -6.28 20.92
C LYS A 151 -8.20 -6.52 21.29
N ILE A 152 -7.67 -7.70 20.97
CA ILE A 152 -6.32 -8.14 21.36
C ILE A 152 -5.27 -7.20 20.77
N ARG A 153 -5.31 -6.97 19.45
CA ARG A 153 -4.36 -6.07 18.78
C ARG A 153 -4.52 -4.62 19.23
N GLU A 154 -5.75 -4.14 19.45
CA GLU A 154 -6.03 -2.80 19.91
C GLU A 154 -5.41 -2.56 21.32
N LYS A 155 -5.59 -3.51 22.24
CA LYS A 155 -5.01 -3.44 23.58
C LYS A 155 -3.48 -3.52 23.55
N PHE A 156 -2.93 -4.36 22.68
CA PHE A 156 -1.48 -4.48 22.55
C PHE A 156 -0.86 -3.20 21.97
N VAL A 157 -1.45 -2.64 20.91
CA VAL A 157 -1.01 -1.36 20.34
C VAL A 157 -1.09 -0.24 21.38
N ALA A 158 -2.16 -0.19 22.17
CA ALA A 158 -2.29 0.81 23.26
C ALA A 158 -1.15 0.68 24.29
N ALA A 159 -0.79 -0.54 24.70
CA ALA A 159 0.33 -0.76 25.62
C ALA A 159 1.68 -0.33 25.02
N LEU A 160 1.89 -0.59 23.73
CA LEU A 160 3.10 -0.13 23.02
C LEU A 160 3.14 1.39 22.88
N GLN A 161 2.01 2.03 22.60
CA GLN A 161 1.90 3.49 22.51
C GLN A 161 2.21 4.17 23.86
N GLU A 162 1.81 3.55 24.96
CA GLU A 162 2.12 4.03 26.32
C GLU A 162 3.63 3.85 26.64
N GLU A 163 4.18 2.65 26.44
CA GLU A 163 5.57 2.33 26.76
C GLU A 163 6.57 3.13 25.92
N PHE A 164 6.26 3.31 24.63
CA PHE A 164 7.13 3.99 23.67
C PHE A 164 6.65 5.42 23.33
N ALA A 165 5.91 6.06 24.24
CA ALA A 165 5.43 7.43 24.05
C ALA A 165 6.59 8.40 23.79
N GLY A 166 6.47 9.24 22.75
CA GLY A 166 7.48 10.24 22.39
C GLY A 166 8.76 9.68 21.76
N LYS A 167 8.81 8.40 21.42
CA LYS A 167 9.95 7.75 20.75
C LYS A 167 9.87 7.80 19.21
N GLY A 168 8.93 8.55 18.63
CA GLY A 168 8.79 8.68 17.18
C GLY A 168 8.32 7.41 16.47
N LEU A 169 7.53 6.56 17.14
CA LEU A 169 6.96 5.34 16.57
C LEU A 169 5.50 5.48 16.21
N ARG A 170 5.12 4.88 15.08
CA ARG A 170 3.73 4.72 14.63
C ARG A 170 3.34 3.25 14.63
N PHE A 171 2.07 3.02 14.89
CA PHE A 171 1.48 1.68 14.98
C PHE A 171 0.22 1.65 14.13
N THR A 172 0.16 0.78 13.11
CA THR A 172 -1.01 0.63 12.24
C THR A 172 -1.46 -0.82 12.20
N ARG A 173 -2.76 -1.04 12.22
CA ARG A 173 -3.30 -2.40 12.03
C ARG A 173 -3.09 -2.82 10.57
N GLY A 174 -2.58 -4.04 10.37
CA GLY A 174 -2.35 -4.64 9.06
C GLY A 174 -3.03 -6.00 8.92
N GLY A 175 -3.81 -6.19 7.87
CA GLY A 175 -4.45 -7.46 7.54
C GLY A 175 -5.27 -8.10 8.69
N LEU A 176 -5.40 -9.43 8.67
CA LEU A 176 -6.26 -10.17 9.60
C LEU A 176 -5.65 -10.37 11.00
N ILE A 177 -4.30 -10.42 11.11
CA ILE A 177 -3.63 -10.96 12.31
C ILE A 177 -2.52 -10.08 12.87
N SER A 178 -2.09 -9.06 12.16
CA SER A 178 -0.88 -8.31 12.52
C SER A 178 -1.14 -6.81 12.67
N PHE A 179 -0.13 -6.13 13.17
CA PHE A 179 0.03 -4.69 13.08
C PHE A 179 1.47 -4.37 12.73
N ASP A 180 1.69 -3.20 12.15
CA ASP A 180 2.98 -2.73 11.71
C ASP A 180 3.48 -1.63 12.66
N VAL A 181 4.78 -1.63 12.94
CA VAL A 181 5.49 -0.63 13.73
C VAL A 181 6.60 -0.04 12.87
N PHE A 182 6.61 1.28 12.74
CA PHE A 182 7.57 2.00 11.92
C PHE A 182 7.82 3.41 12.46
N PRO A 183 8.91 4.10 12.05
CA PRO A 183 9.17 5.47 12.43
C PRO A 183 8.04 6.42 12.01
N GLU A 184 7.78 7.45 12.80
CA GLU A 184 6.82 8.48 12.43
C GLU A 184 7.22 9.13 11.10
N GLY A 185 6.25 9.27 10.18
CA GLY A 185 6.49 9.74 8.81
C GLY A 185 6.83 8.65 7.79
N TRP A 186 7.09 7.40 8.22
CA TRP A 186 7.36 6.28 7.32
C TRP A 186 6.11 5.49 6.92
N ASP A 187 4.96 6.15 6.85
CA ASP A 187 3.74 5.64 6.24
C ASP A 187 3.79 5.78 4.71
N LYS A 188 2.71 5.40 4.03
CA LYS A 188 2.64 5.43 2.56
C LYS A 188 2.96 6.79 1.93
N ARG A 189 2.89 7.89 2.70
CA ARG A 189 3.29 9.23 2.21
C ARG A 189 4.78 9.35 1.89
N LEU A 190 5.62 8.45 2.41
CA LEU A 190 7.05 8.44 2.12
C LEU A 190 7.34 8.35 0.61
N CYS A 191 6.49 7.66 -0.15
CA CYS A 191 6.62 7.59 -1.60
C CYS A 191 6.41 8.94 -2.30
N LEU A 192 5.67 9.87 -1.68
CA LEU A 192 5.37 11.18 -2.27
C LEU A 192 6.60 12.08 -2.35
N GLU A 193 7.57 11.93 -1.44
CA GLU A 193 8.81 12.71 -1.44
C GLU A 193 9.60 12.51 -2.74
N VAL A 194 9.63 11.29 -3.24
CA VAL A 194 10.30 10.96 -4.52
C VAL A 194 9.55 11.52 -5.71
N LEU A 195 8.22 11.63 -5.61
CA LEU A 195 7.36 12.10 -6.69
C LEU A 195 7.38 13.62 -6.87
N GLU A 196 7.75 14.38 -5.83
CA GLU A 196 7.78 15.86 -5.88
C GLU A 196 8.72 16.39 -6.97
N GLY A 197 9.83 15.69 -7.26
CA GLY A 197 10.79 16.07 -8.30
C GLY A 197 10.41 15.69 -9.74
N ASP A 198 9.31 14.96 -9.95
CA ASP A 198 8.99 14.32 -11.22
C ASP A 198 8.06 15.15 -12.14
N GLY A 199 7.73 16.40 -11.73
CA GLY A 199 6.91 17.31 -12.51
C GLY A 199 5.48 16.82 -12.76
N LEU A 200 4.91 16.08 -11.80
CA LEU A 200 3.55 15.58 -11.87
C LEU A 200 2.55 16.73 -11.60
N GLU A 201 1.52 16.83 -12.43
CA GLU A 201 0.42 17.79 -12.27
C GLU A 201 -0.61 17.31 -11.24
N ALA A 202 -0.82 15.99 -11.15
CA ALA A 202 -1.75 15.38 -10.23
C ALA A 202 -1.34 13.95 -9.87
N ILE A 203 -1.58 13.56 -8.61
CA ILE A 203 -1.42 12.21 -8.10
C ILE A 203 -2.80 11.73 -7.62
N TYR A 204 -3.38 10.77 -8.31
CA TYR A 204 -4.62 10.11 -7.94
C TYR A 204 -4.27 8.88 -7.11
N PHE A 205 -4.72 8.83 -5.87
CA PHE A 205 -4.48 7.70 -4.98
C PHE A 205 -5.75 6.85 -4.83
N PHE A 206 -5.62 5.54 -4.98
CA PHE A 206 -6.70 4.57 -4.79
C PHE A 206 -6.32 3.59 -3.69
N GLY A 207 -7.16 3.46 -2.67
CA GLY A 207 -6.95 2.58 -1.54
C GLY A 207 -8.24 2.11 -0.88
N ASN A 208 -8.21 1.00 -0.15
CA ASN A 208 -9.38 0.43 0.51
C ASN A 208 -9.43 0.71 2.02
N GLU A 209 -8.27 0.90 2.68
CA GLU A 209 -8.14 1.15 4.12
C GLU A 209 -7.98 2.65 4.43
N THR A 210 -8.85 3.48 3.85
CA THR A 210 -8.78 4.94 3.90
C THR A 210 -9.43 5.57 5.16
N SER A 211 -10.05 4.77 6.03
CA SER A 211 -10.62 5.22 7.30
C SER A 211 -9.53 5.47 8.34
N CYS A 212 -9.84 6.28 9.36
CA CYS A 212 -8.93 6.56 10.47
C CYS A 212 -8.38 5.27 11.10
N GLY A 213 -7.04 5.16 11.17
CA GLY A 213 -6.32 3.98 11.63
C GLY A 213 -6.07 2.91 10.57
N GLY A 214 -6.55 3.09 9.34
CA GLY A 214 -6.17 2.27 8.18
C GLY A 214 -4.82 2.72 7.61
N ASN A 215 -4.15 1.84 6.90
CA ASN A 215 -2.81 2.09 6.37
C ASN A 215 -2.79 3.01 5.13
N ASP A 216 -3.96 3.32 4.57
CA ASP A 216 -4.14 4.26 3.46
C ASP A 216 -4.55 5.66 3.93
N TYR A 217 -4.91 5.81 5.22
CA TYR A 217 -5.53 7.03 5.72
C TYR A 217 -4.68 8.27 5.51
N GLU A 218 -3.39 8.21 5.81
CA GLU A 218 -2.49 9.35 5.74
C GLU A 218 -2.27 9.80 4.30
N ILE A 219 -2.00 8.89 3.36
CA ILE A 219 -1.78 9.23 1.94
C ILE A 219 -3.09 9.65 1.26
N PHE A 220 -4.22 9.07 1.65
CA PHE A 220 -5.55 9.45 1.14
C PHE A 220 -5.91 10.90 1.49
N ASN A 221 -5.52 11.38 2.69
CA ASN A 221 -5.79 12.73 3.17
C ASN A 221 -4.64 13.72 2.91
N ASP A 222 -3.55 13.30 2.29
CA ASP A 222 -2.41 14.16 1.99
C ASP A 222 -2.79 15.19 0.90
N PRO A 223 -2.50 16.49 1.09
CA PRO A 223 -2.87 17.53 0.12
C PRO A 223 -2.22 17.38 -1.26
N ARG A 224 -1.18 16.56 -1.40
CA ARG A 224 -0.52 16.24 -2.68
C ARG A 224 -1.27 15.18 -3.47
N THR A 225 -2.29 14.52 -2.89
CA THR A 225 -3.04 13.44 -3.55
C THR A 225 -4.51 13.79 -3.70
N ILE A 226 -5.14 13.18 -4.71
CA ILE A 226 -6.59 13.15 -4.90
C ILE A 226 -7.03 11.74 -4.55
N GLY A 227 -7.53 11.56 -3.31
CA GLY A 227 -7.82 10.25 -2.74
C GLY A 227 -9.16 9.67 -3.19
N PHE A 228 -9.16 8.38 -3.52
CA PHE A 228 -10.34 7.59 -3.84
C PHE A 228 -10.39 6.34 -2.95
N THR A 229 -11.50 6.17 -2.23
CA THR A 229 -11.78 4.91 -1.55
C THR A 229 -12.35 3.92 -2.53
N VAL A 230 -11.81 2.70 -2.53
CA VAL A 230 -12.28 1.59 -3.37
C VAL A 230 -12.64 0.39 -2.50
N TYR A 231 -13.52 -0.46 -3.00
CA TYR A 231 -14.04 -1.61 -2.26
C TYR A 231 -13.67 -2.95 -2.90
N SER A 232 -13.09 -2.91 -4.09
CA SER A 232 -12.62 -4.10 -4.81
C SER A 232 -11.75 -3.71 -6.01
N PRO A 233 -10.95 -4.64 -6.56
CA PRO A 233 -10.19 -4.41 -7.79
C PRO A 233 -11.08 -3.99 -8.99
N THR A 234 -12.28 -4.54 -9.07
CA THR A 234 -13.25 -4.17 -10.10
C THR A 234 -13.75 -2.73 -9.95
N ASP A 235 -13.95 -2.27 -8.71
CA ASP A 235 -14.33 -0.88 -8.41
C ASP A 235 -13.20 0.09 -8.78
N THR A 236 -11.95 -0.26 -8.48
CA THR A 236 -10.77 0.49 -8.91
C THR A 236 -10.74 0.65 -10.43
N ALA A 237 -10.92 -0.44 -11.17
CA ALA A 237 -10.93 -0.41 -12.63
C ALA A 237 -12.10 0.43 -13.18
N ARG A 238 -13.28 0.38 -12.54
CA ARG A 238 -14.43 1.22 -12.89
C ARG A 238 -14.13 2.70 -12.75
N LEU A 239 -13.62 3.11 -11.57
CA LEU A 239 -13.26 4.51 -11.32
C LEU A 239 -12.17 5.02 -12.28
N CYS A 240 -11.13 4.23 -12.52
CA CYS A 240 -10.10 4.59 -13.50
C CYS A 240 -10.67 4.72 -14.92
N ARG A 241 -11.65 3.89 -15.29
CA ARG A 241 -12.30 3.98 -16.59
C ARG A 241 -13.12 5.27 -16.70
N ASP A 242 -13.87 5.62 -15.66
CA ASP A 242 -14.67 6.84 -15.62
C ASP A 242 -13.79 8.10 -15.69
N LEU A 243 -12.66 8.10 -14.99
CA LEU A 243 -11.73 9.24 -14.94
C LEU A 243 -10.90 9.43 -16.22
N PHE A 244 -10.44 8.34 -16.86
CA PHE A 244 -9.39 8.44 -17.88
C PHE A 244 -9.81 7.93 -19.26
N PHE A 245 -10.96 7.28 -19.39
CA PHE A 245 -11.43 6.73 -20.66
C PHE A 245 -12.77 7.32 -21.14
N CYS A 246 -13.62 7.80 -20.23
CA CYS A 246 -14.89 8.41 -20.61
C CYS A 246 -14.71 9.89 -20.92
N THR A 247 -15.27 10.35 -22.03
CA THR A 247 -15.41 11.79 -22.31
C THR A 247 -16.56 12.30 -21.44
N PRO A 248 -16.40 13.39 -20.66
CA PRO A 248 -17.52 13.97 -19.94
C PRO A 248 -18.64 14.31 -20.95
N PRO A 249 -19.92 14.13 -20.56
CA PRO A 249 -21.01 14.57 -21.41
C PRO A 249 -20.81 16.06 -21.70
N LYS A 250 -20.89 16.45 -22.98
CA LYS A 250 -20.86 17.86 -23.35
C LYS A 250 -22.03 18.52 -22.62
N GLU A 251 -21.73 19.46 -21.74
CA GLU A 251 -22.75 20.35 -21.21
C GLU A 251 -23.41 21.06 -22.38
N CYS A 252 -24.74 20.86 -22.54
CA CYS A 252 -25.56 21.55 -23.49
C CYS A 252 -25.96 22.92 -22.97
#